data_f1f9908bba10f0cb187ba6d40fba7257
#
_entry.id   f1f9908bba10f0cb187ba6d40fba7257
#
_cell.length_a   1.000
_cell.length_b   1.000
_cell.length_c   1.000
_cell.angle_alpha   90.00
_cell.angle_beta   90.00
_cell.angle_gamma   90.00
#
_symmetry.space_group_name_H-M   'P 1'
#
loop_
_entity.id
_entity.type
_entity.pdbx_description
1 polymer ?
#
loop_
_entity_poly.entity_id
_entity_poly.type
_entity_poly.pdbx_seq_one_letter_code
_entity_poly.pdbx_strand_id
1 'polypeptide(L)'
;MTDTRDKWPAHPLSEIGRRLVFVRDLEIVVSVGVLEHEKRYEQRVLISVELVVCDGYDGKSDQLERVLDYSKLVDGIALLAQGEHFNLIETLAERVAAHCRVDPRVENARVRVEKPDIMPSCRSVGVEVERCRR
;
A
#
# COMPACT_ATOMS: atom_id res chain seq x y z
N MET A 1 3.82 -0.74 -28.15
CA MET A 1 4.03 0.01 -26.90
C MET A 1 4.44 -0.95 -25.80
N THR A 2 5.54 -0.67 -25.14
CA THR A 2 6.07 -1.56 -24.11
C THR A 2 5.24 -1.44 -22.84
N ASP A 3 4.77 -2.56 -22.32
CA ASP A 3 4.13 -2.59 -21.01
C ASP A 3 5.15 -2.15 -19.96
N THR A 4 4.75 -1.27 -19.04
CA THR A 4 5.63 -0.82 -17.95
C THR A 4 6.14 -1.98 -17.10
N ARG A 5 5.41 -3.09 -17.05
CA ARG A 5 5.83 -4.30 -16.35
C ARG A 5 7.06 -4.94 -16.99
N ASP A 6 7.27 -4.74 -18.29
CA ASP A 6 8.44 -5.25 -19.00
C ASP A 6 9.73 -4.55 -18.58
N LYS A 7 9.62 -3.37 -17.94
CA LYS A 7 10.76 -2.62 -17.42
C LYS A 7 11.25 -3.07 -16.07
N TRP A 8 10.48 -3.92 -15.41
CA TRP A 8 10.91 -4.55 -14.17
C TRP A 8 12.07 -5.50 -14.49
N PRO A 9 12.95 -5.76 -13.52
CA PRO A 9 13.90 -6.85 -13.67
C PRO A 9 13.14 -8.07 -14.15
N ALA A 10 13.59 -8.68 -15.26
CA ALA A 10 12.94 -9.87 -15.78
C ALA A 10 12.82 -10.90 -14.65
N HIS A 11 11.59 -11.33 -14.39
CA HIS A 11 11.29 -12.36 -13.40
C HIS A 11 11.70 -12.02 -11.96
N PRO A 12 11.29 -10.81 -11.39
CA PRO A 12 11.71 -10.43 -10.05
C PRO A 12 11.21 -11.42 -8.98
N LEU A 13 10.15 -12.17 -9.28
CA LEU A 13 9.56 -13.12 -8.33
C LEU A 13 10.07 -14.56 -8.54
N SER A 14 10.95 -14.80 -9.51
CA SER A 14 11.45 -16.13 -9.80
C SER A 14 12.61 -16.57 -8.91
N GLU A 15 13.24 -15.62 -8.23
CA GLU A 15 14.35 -15.90 -7.32
C GLU A 15 13.85 -16.22 -5.93
N ILE A 16 14.46 -17.21 -5.28
CA ILE A 16 14.19 -17.53 -3.89
C ILE A 16 14.54 -16.30 -3.04
N GLY A 17 13.67 -15.95 -2.11
CA GLY A 17 13.86 -14.77 -1.26
C GLY A 17 13.24 -13.50 -1.81
N ARG A 18 12.71 -13.56 -3.02
CA ARG A 18 11.93 -12.45 -3.61
C ARG A 18 10.50 -12.90 -3.85
N ARG A 19 9.56 -12.06 -3.46
CA ARG A 19 8.14 -12.32 -3.70
C ARG A 19 7.33 -11.04 -3.59
N LEU A 20 6.10 -11.12 -4.07
CA LEU A 20 5.12 -10.07 -3.91
C LEU A 20 4.33 -10.34 -2.63
N VAL A 21 4.34 -9.39 -1.71
CA VAL A 21 3.45 -9.39 -0.56
C VAL A 21 2.39 -8.35 -0.83
N PHE A 22 1.13 -8.72 -0.70
CA PHE A 22 0.06 -7.77 -1.00
C PHE A 22 -1.03 -7.80 0.07
N VAL A 23 -1.64 -6.64 0.26
CA VAL A 23 -2.86 -6.46 1.06
C VAL A 23 -3.86 -5.83 0.12
N ARG A 24 -5.03 -6.46 -0.03
CA ARG A 24 -6.04 -6.02 -0.98
C ARG A 24 -7.25 -5.51 -0.24
N ASP A 25 -7.66 -4.27 -0.60
CA ASP A 25 -8.88 -3.64 -0.12
C ASP A 25 -9.00 -3.59 1.41
N LEU A 26 -7.92 -3.15 2.07
CA LEU A 26 -7.97 -2.89 3.50
C LEU A 26 -8.92 -1.72 3.75
N GLU A 27 -10.03 -1.99 4.40
CA GLU A 27 -11.03 -0.98 4.69
C GLU A 27 -10.70 -0.27 6.00
N ILE A 28 -10.57 1.04 5.94
CA ILE A 28 -10.27 1.86 7.11
C ILE A 28 -11.18 3.09 7.07
N VAL A 29 -11.74 3.45 8.23
CA VAL A 29 -12.52 4.68 8.38
C VAL A 29 -11.56 5.79 8.76
N VAL A 30 -11.49 6.83 7.93
CA VAL A 30 -10.49 7.90 8.05
C VAL A 30 -11.10 9.26 7.82
N SER A 31 -10.38 10.29 8.26
CA SER A 31 -10.71 11.68 7.98
C SER A 31 -9.87 12.13 6.79
N VAL A 32 -10.50 12.31 5.62
CA VAL A 32 -9.80 12.69 4.40
C VAL A 32 -10.73 13.48 3.48
N GLY A 33 -10.17 14.49 2.82
CA GLY A 33 -10.85 15.28 1.80
C GLY A 33 -10.80 16.76 2.06
N VAL A 34 -11.06 17.56 0.99
CA VAL A 34 -11.05 19.03 1.03
C VAL A 34 -12.44 19.62 1.16
N LEU A 35 -13.49 18.85 0.89
CA LEU A 35 -14.86 19.33 0.99
C LEU A 35 -15.28 19.50 2.45
N GLU A 36 -16.20 20.42 2.72
CA GLU A 36 -16.63 20.71 4.10
C GLU A 36 -17.15 19.47 4.82
N HIS A 37 -17.97 18.65 4.15
CA HIS A 37 -18.49 17.45 4.78
C HIS A 37 -17.40 16.41 5.01
N GLU A 38 -16.36 16.37 4.18
CA GLU A 38 -15.23 15.47 4.36
C GLU A 38 -14.37 15.86 5.55
N LYS A 39 -14.33 17.14 5.89
CA LYS A 39 -13.60 17.63 7.06
C LYS A 39 -14.34 17.37 8.37
N ARG A 40 -15.67 17.21 8.30
CA ARG A 40 -16.52 17.02 9.47
C ARG A 40 -16.76 15.55 9.81
N TYR A 41 -16.77 14.69 8.81
CA TYR A 41 -17.17 13.29 8.95
C TYR A 41 -16.10 12.39 8.39
N GLU A 42 -15.86 11.32 9.09
CA GLU A 42 -14.98 10.27 8.60
C GLU A 42 -15.68 9.49 7.48
N GLN A 43 -14.87 8.90 6.62
CA GLN A 43 -15.36 8.06 5.55
C GLN A 43 -14.47 6.84 5.41
N ARG A 44 -15.00 5.77 4.84
CA ARG A 44 -14.18 4.60 4.58
C ARG A 44 -13.34 4.83 3.32
N VAL A 45 -12.13 4.34 3.40
CA VAL A 45 -11.25 4.22 2.23
C VAL A 45 -10.82 2.76 2.11
N LEU A 46 -10.46 2.37 0.90
CA LEU A 46 -9.89 1.05 0.65
C LEU A 46 -8.43 1.27 0.27
N ILE A 47 -7.53 0.65 1.02
CA ILE A 47 -6.10 0.75 0.76
C ILE A 47 -5.59 -0.61 0.35
N SER A 48 -4.95 -0.65 -0.81
CA SER A 48 -4.30 -1.86 -1.32
C SER A 48 -2.83 -1.57 -1.51
N VAL A 49 -1.98 -2.50 -1.10
CA VAL A 49 -0.53 -2.38 -1.29
C VAL A 49 0.00 -3.65 -1.94
N GLU A 50 0.96 -3.47 -2.83
CA GLU A 50 1.72 -4.56 -3.43
C GLU A 50 3.19 -4.24 -3.23
N LEU A 51 3.89 -5.12 -2.53
CA LEU A 51 5.28 -4.90 -2.15
C LEU A 51 6.15 -5.99 -2.78
N VAL A 52 7.18 -5.58 -3.51
CA VAL A 52 8.23 -6.51 -3.89
C VAL A 52 9.20 -6.59 -2.73
N VAL A 53 9.30 -7.77 -2.13
CA VAL A 53 10.08 -8.01 -0.93
C VAL A 53 11.25 -8.93 -1.25
N CYS A 54 12.43 -8.54 -0.81
CA CYS A 54 13.64 -9.35 -0.88
C CYS A 54 14.16 -9.56 0.54
N ASP A 55 13.76 -10.66 1.15
CA ASP A 55 14.12 -10.96 2.55
C ASP A 55 15.03 -12.18 2.70
N GLY A 56 15.36 -12.82 1.57
CA GLY A 56 16.25 -13.97 1.61
C GLY A 56 15.62 -15.24 2.17
N TYR A 57 14.29 -15.27 2.33
CA TYR A 57 13.62 -16.44 2.87
C TYR A 57 13.84 -17.67 1.97
N ASP A 58 14.29 -18.76 2.58
CA ASP A 58 14.71 -19.98 1.86
C ASP A 58 13.56 -20.90 1.45
N GLY A 59 12.33 -20.56 1.84
CA GLY A 59 11.15 -21.38 1.54
C GLY A 59 10.99 -22.61 2.43
N LYS A 60 11.79 -22.76 3.46
CA LYS A 60 11.85 -23.98 4.26
C LYS A 60 11.81 -23.77 5.78
N SER A 61 12.45 -22.72 6.28
CA SER A 61 12.65 -22.53 7.73
C SER A 61 11.36 -22.28 8.51
N ASP A 62 10.32 -21.81 7.85
CA ASP A 62 8.97 -21.63 8.41
C ASP A 62 8.96 -20.83 9.71
N GLN A 63 9.76 -19.75 9.76
CA GLN A 63 9.86 -18.88 10.92
C GLN A 63 9.44 -17.46 10.55
N LEU A 64 8.56 -16.87 11.36
CA LEU A 64 8.00 -15.53 11.11
C LEU A 64 9.07 -14.45 10.99
N GLU A 65 10.11 -14.53 11.80
CA GLU A 65 11.18 -13.53 11.81
C GLU A 65 12.03 -13.52 10.52
N ARG A 66 11.86 -14.52 9.68
CA ARG A 66 12.54 -14.61 8.38
C ARG A 66 11.81 -13.88 7.26
N VAL A 67 10.57 -13.46 7.49
CA VAL A 67 9.71 -12.87 6.46
C VAL A 67 9.17 -11.52 6.93
N LEU A 68 8.70 -10.74 5.98
CA LEU A 68 7.96 -9.52 6.29
C LEU A 68 6.66 -9.88 7.01
N ASP A 69 6.47 -9.34 8.21
CA ASP A 69 5.25 -9.56 8.99
C ASP A 69 4.15 -8.62 8.47
N TYR A 70 3.24 -9.16 7.66
CA TYR A 70 2.16 -8.38 7.08
C TYR A 70 1.14 -7.92 8.12
N SER A 71 1.02 -8.60 9.27
CA SER A 71 0.13 -8.13 10.34
C SER A 71 0.60 -6.80 10.91
N LYS A 72 1.90 -6.67 11.15
CA LYS A 72 2.49 -5.40 11.59
C LYS A 72 2.36 -4.33 10.53
N LEU A 73 2.51 -4.70 9.27
CA LEU A 73 2.33 -3.79 8.13
C LEU A 73 0.92 -3.21 8.12
N VAL A 74 -0.10 -4.08 8.21
CA VAL A 74 -1.51 -3.67 8.22
C VAL A 74 -1.82 -2.78 9.41
N ASP A 75 -1.37 -3.16 10.60
CA ASP A 75 -1.57 -2.36 11.82
C ASP A 75 -0.95 -0.97 11.68
N GLY A 76 0.26 -0.91 11.13
CA GLY A 76 0.96 0.36 10.91
C GLY A 76 0.25 1.25 9.89
N ILE A 77 -0.27 0.67 8.81
CA ILE A 77 -1.05 1.42 7.81
C ILE A 77 -2.31 2.00 8.45
N ALA A 78 -3.03 1.19 9.21
CA ALA A 78 -4.26 1.63 9.87
C ALA A 78 -3.98 2.78 10.86
N LEU A 79 -2.94 2.64 11.67
CA LEU A 79 -2.56 3.66 12.64
C LEU A 79 -2.20 4.98 11.95
N LEU A 80 -1.42 4.92 10.89
CA LEU A 80 -1.02 6.08 10.11
C LEU A 80 -2.22 6.76 9.47
N ALA A 81 -3.10 5.99 8.84
CA ALA A 81 -4.26 6.52 8.13
C ALA A 81 -5.26 7.21 9.07
N GLN A 82 -5.36 6.75 10.30
CA GLN A 82 -6.28 7.30 11.31
C GLN A 82 -5.65 8.37 12.20
N GLY A 83 -4.36 8.63 12.04
CA GLY A 83 -3.61 9.49 12.94
C GLY A 83 -3.85 10.98 12.77
N GLU A 84 -4.30 11.41 11.58
CA GLU A 84 -4.55 12.82 11.29
C GLU A 84 -5.54 12.95 10.13
N HIS A 85 -6.00 14.18 9.90
CA HIS A 85 -6.80 14.50 8.71
C HIS A 85 -5.87 14.67 7.51
N PHE A 86 -6.20 14.05 6.39
CA PHE A 86 -5.50 14.24 5.12
C PHE A 86 -6.41 15.02 4.18
N ASN A 87 -5.93 16.12 3.64
CA ASN A 87 -6.70 16.87 2.63
C ASN A 87 -6.84 16.06 1.35
N LEU A 88 -5.80 15.32 0.99
CA LEU A 88 -5.73 14.60 -0.29
C LEU A 88 -5.43 13.12 -0.05
N ILE A 89 -6.14 12.26 -0.80
CA ILE A 89 -5.79 10.83 -0.78
C ILE A 89 -4.41 10.58 -1.40
N GLU A 90 -3.94 11.49 -2.25
CA GLU A 90 -2.58 11.46 -2.80
C GLU A 90 -1.55 11.52 -1.68
N THR A 91 -1.75 12.40 -0.70
CA THR A 91 -0.87 12.51 0.46
C THR A 91 -0.91 11.23 1.29
N LEU A 92 -2.10 10.69 1.52
CA LEU A 92 -2.26 9.43 2.25
C LEU A 92 -1.52 8.30 1.54
N ALA A 93 -1.67 8.20 0.21
CA ALA A 93 -0.99 7.19 -0.58
C ALA A 93 0.54 7.29 -0.44
N GLU A 94 1.09 8.52 -0.50
CA GLU A 94 2.53 8.74 -0.34
C GLU A 94 3.02 8.35 1.06
N ARG A 95 2.24 8.68 2.09
CA ARG A 95 2.58 8.30 3.47
C ARG A 95 2.57 6.80 3.67
N VAL A 96 1.59 6.11 3.09
CA VAL A 96 1.51 4.65 3.14
C VAL A 96 2.71 4.03 2.41
N ALA A 97 3.05 4.55 1.23
CA ALA A 97 4.21 4.05 0.48
C ALA A 97 5.52 4.23 1.27
N ALA A 98 5.70 5.38 1.91
CA ALA A 98 6.87 5.64 2.74
C ALA A 98 6.92 4.68 3.93
N HIS A 99 5.78 4.45 4.58
CA HIS A 99 5.68 3.51 5.70
C HIS A 99 6.06 2.09 5.28
N CYS A 100 5.58 1.64 4.13
CA CYS A 100 5.91 0.30 3.61
C CYS A 100 7.40 0.14 3.33
N ARG A 101 8.09 1.22 2.94
CA ARG A 101 9.51 1.19 2.61
C ARG A 101 10.44 1.40 3.80
N VAL A 102 9.90 1.59 4.99
CA VAL A 102 10.72 1.65 6.22
C VAL A 102 11.49 0.34 6.41
N ASP A 103 10.86 -0.78 6.11
CA ASP A 103 11.55 -2.06 6.13
C ASP A 103 12.48 -2.14 4.90
N PRO A 104 13.80 -2.32 5.12
CA PRO A 104 14.76 -2.33 4.02
C PRO A 104 14.59 -3.52 3.07
N ARG A 105 13.83 -4.54 3.45
CA ARG A 105 13.56 -5.68 2.59
C ARG A 105 12.55 -5.36 1.49
N VAL A 106 11.82 -4.26 1.63
CA VAL A 106 10.86 -3.80 0.62
C VAL A 106 11.61 -3.02 -0.47
N GLU A 107 11.66 -3.57 -1.67
CA GLU A 107 12.32 -2.94 -2.81
C GLU A 107 11.40 -1.97 -3.53
N ASN A 108 10.13 -2.27 -3.61
CA ASN A 108 9.14 -1.46 -4.30
C ASN A 108 7.80 -1.54 -3.58
N ALA A 109 7.10 -0.41 -3.53
CA ALA A 109 5.77 -0.33 -2.95
C ALA A 109 4.82 0.31 -3.96
N ARG A 110 3.77 -0.40 -4.34
CA ARG A 110 2.65 0.12 -5.10
C ARG A 110 1.48 0.26 -4.16
N VAL A 111 0.94 1.46 -4.06
CA VAL A 111 -0.13 1.79 -3.11
C VAL A 111 -1.31 2.37 -3.86
N ARG A 112 -2.48 1.83 -3.58
CA ARG A 112 -3.74 2.29 -4.15
C ARG A 112 -4.65 2.72 -3.01
N VAL A 113 -5.19 3.94 -3.10
CA VAL A 113 -6.15 4.47 -2.12
C VAL A 113 -7.42 4.85 -2.86
N GLU A 114 -8.55 4.31 -2.42
CA GLU A 114 -9.85 4.51 -3.06
C GLU A 114 -10.86 5.04 -2.07
N LYS A 115 -11.72 5.96 -2.57
CA LYS A 115 -12.94 6.40 -1.87
C LYS A 115 -14.11 5.74 -2.54
N PRO A 116 -14.73 4.70 -1.96
CA PRO A 116 -15.82 3.99 -2.63
C PRO A 116 -17.15 4.73 -2.59
N ASP A 117 -17.32 5.71 -1.68
CA ASP A 117 -18.61 6.32 -1.43
C ASP A 117 -18.73 7.77 -1.88
N ILE A 118 -17.66 8.35 -2.45
CA ILE A 118 -17.62 9.79 -2.73
C ILE A 118 -18.51 10.18 -3.91
N MET A 119 -18.68 9.31 -4.89
CA MET A 119 -19.45 9.59 -6.08
C MET A 119 -20.43 8.45 -6.36
N PRO A 120 -21.75 8.72 -6.35
CA PRO A 120 -22.74 7.66 -6.51
C PRO A 120 -22.71 7.01 -7.91
N SER A 121 -22.20 7.71 -8.91
CA SER A 121 -22.10 7.18 -10.28
C SER A 121 -20.88 6.32 -10.54
N CYS A 122 -19.98 6.20 -9.58
CA CYS A 122 -18.74 5.42 -9.69
C CYS A 122 -18.69 4.35 -8.62
N ARG A 123 -18.04 3.21 -8.92
CA ARG A 123 -17.73 2.22 -7.89
C ARG A 123 -16.78 2.79 -6.87
N SER A 124 -15.75 3.49 -7.32
CA SER A 124 -14.80 4.19 -6.48
C SER A 124 -14.05 5.24 -7.27
N VAL A 125 -13.44 6.17 -6.55
CA VAL A 125 -12.50 7.15 -7.11
C VAL A 125 -11.22 7.02 -6.28
N GLY A 126 -10.08 7.00 -6.93
CA GLY A 126 -8.85 6.79 -6.20
C GLY A 126 -7.59 7.19 -6.94
N VAL A 127 -6.47 6.94 -6.29
CA VAL A 127 -5.13 7.19 -6.83
C VAL A 127 -4.27 5.96 -6.60
N GLU A 128 -3.27 5.80 -7.44
CA GLU A 128 -2.28 4.75 -7.29
C GLU A 128 -0.90 5.37 -7.50
N VAL A 129 0.03 5.04 -6.62
CA VAL A 129 1.41 5.48 -6.70
C VAL A 129 2.33 4.27 -6.60
N GLU A 130 3.51 4.38 -7.19
CA GLU A 130 4.52 3.35 -7.11
C GLU A 130 5.85 4.00 -6.75
N ARG A 131 6.51 3.49 -5.72
CA ARG A 131 7.77 4.04 -5.23
C ARG A 131 8.80 2.93 -5.08
N CYS A 132 9.86 3.06 -5.88
CA CYS A 132 10.99 2.13 -5.86
C CYS A 132 12.09 2.65 -4.95
N ARG A 133 12.78 1.72 -4.30
CA ARG A 133 14.02 2.02 -3.62
C ARG A 133 15.14 2.03 -4.65
N ARG A 134 15.99 3.02 -4.58
CA ARG A 134 17.16 3.13 -5.45
C ARG A 134 18.42 2.64 -4.75
#